data_a67e9814970a0aedef24533414a46731
#
_entry.id   a67e9814970a0aedef24533414a46731
#
_cell.length_a   1.000
_cell.length_b   1.000
_cell.length_c   1.000
_cell.angle_alpha   90.00
_cell.angle_beta   90.00
_cell.angle_gamma   90.00
#
_symmetry.space_group_name_H-M   'P 1'
#
loop_
_entity.id
_entity.type
_entity.pdbx_description
1 polymer ?
#
loop_
_entity_poly.entity_id
_entity_poly.type
_entity_poly.pdbx_seq_one_letter_code
_entity_poly.pdbx_strand_id
1 'polypeptide(L)'
;MAICPSGWLVQRGGGPGDSVASVRVVIAGGHGQIALRLTALLTGRGDVVTGVVRNPDHRGDVEAAGGTALVRDLETVDATELAEHLVGADAVVFAAGAGPTSGAPRKDTVDRAAAVLLADAAELAGVRRYVQVSATGVDEVPDASRGDVWVAYLHAKRAAEEALRASSLDWTILRPGRLTDDPGVGKVLLAPSVPRGAVTRDDTAAVLAALLDAPGTVGQTLELVEGDDDVLAAVAAIALPPPRDDDSDDSGAASPADTAASGPGEVGPRD
;
A
#
# COMPACT_ATOMS: atom_id res chain seq x y z
N MET A 1 -6.18 -6.72 26.64
CA MET A 1 -5.50 -5.47 26.29
C MET A 1 -4.05 -5.82 25.99
N ALA A 2 -3.79 -6.21 24.74
CA ALA A 2 -2.45 -6.55 24.28
C ALA A 2 -1.76 -5.23 23.88
N ILE A 3 -0.83 -4.80 24.68
CA ILE A 3 0.01 -3.63 24.40
C ILE A 3 1.07 -4.10 23.42
N CYS A 4 1.01 -3.62 22.17
CA CYS A 4 2.14 -3.71 21.27
C CYS A 4 3.34 -3.00 21.94
N PRO A 5 4.55 -3.54 21.94
CA PRO A 5 5.69 -2.98 22.69
C PRO A 5 6.04 -1.53 22.34
N SER A 6 5.56 -1.01 21.22
CA SER A 6 5.83 0.33 20.69
C SER A 6 4.74 1.38 20.95
N GLY A 7 3.67 1.06 21.67
CA GLY A 7 2.67 2.07 22.08
C GLY A 7 1.85 2.73 20.97
N TRP A 8 1.91 2.23 19.74
CA TRP A 8 1.23 2.82 18.58
C TRP A 8 -0.18 2.25 18.44
N LEU A 9 -1.18 3.01 18.85
CA LEU A 9 -2.57 2.76 18.53
C LEU A 9 -2.89 3.55 17.26
N VAL A 10 -2.99 2.87 16.11
CA VAL A 10 -3.58 3.46 14.90
C VAL A 10 -5.08 3.57 15.15
N GLN A 11 -5.52 4.71 15.71
CA GLN A 11 -6.95 4.99 15.90
C GLN A 11 -7.50 5.60 14.60
N ARG A 12 -8.61 5.05 14.10
CA ARG A 12 -9.43 5.77 13.11
C ARG A 12 -9.99 7.03 13.76
N GLY A 13 -9.86 8.18 13.11
CA GLY A 13 -10.40 9.44 13.59
C GLY A 13 -11.92 9.40 13.60
N GLY A 14 -12.51 8.99 14.73
CA GLY A 14 -13.93 9.15 15.06
C GLY A 14 -14.02 10.05 16.27
N GLY A 15 -14.95 11.04 16.24
CA GLY A 15 -15.28 11.86 17.41
C GLY A 15 -15.90 11.03 18.54
N PRO A 16 -15.96 11.54 19.77
CA PRO A 16 -16.58 10.84 20.88
C PRO A 16 -18.07 10.64 20.62
N GLY A 17 -18.46 9.41 20.19
CA GLY A 17 -19.85 9.04 19.90
C GLY A 17 -20.06 8.29 18.58
N ASP A 18 -19.10 8.32 17.65
CA ASP A 18 -19.17 7.55 16.41
C ASP A 18 -18.63 6.13 16.65
N SER A 19 -19.52 5.13 16.60
CA SER A 19 -19.09 3.74 16.48
C SER A 19 -18.48 3.56 15.08
N VAL A 20 -17.17 3.63 14.96
CA VAL A 20 -16.49 3.32 13.71
C VAL A 20 -16.79 1.86 13.39
N ALA A 21 -17.46 1.59 12.26
CA ALA A 21 -17.73 0.23 11.83
C ALA A 21 -16.42 -0.56 11.71
N SER A 22 -16.40 -1.78 12.26
CA SER A 22 -15.25 -2.67 12.14
C SER A 22 -15.04 -3.05 10.68
N VAL A 23 -13.81 -3.00 10.20
CA VAL A 23 -13.43 -3.42 8.85
C VAL A 23 -13.04 -4.89 8.86
N ARG A 24 -13.50 -5.62 7.86
CA ARG A 24 -13.18 -7.03 7.67
C ARG A 24 -12.04 -7.15 6.66
N VAL A 25 -10.89 -7.63 7.10
CA VAL A 25 -9.68 -7.74 6.27
C VAL A 25 -9.27 -9.21 6.13
N VAL A 26 -9.03 -9.65 4.89
CA VAL A 26 -8.44 -10.97 4.63
C VAL A 26 -6.97 -10.79 4.22
N ILE A 27 -6.06 -11.51 4.89
CA ILE A 27 -4.62 -11.42 4.68
C ILE A 27 -4.10 -12.75 4.12
N ALA A 28 -3.68 -12.77 2.86
CA ALA A 28 -2.99 -13.91 2.27
C ALA A 28 -1.54 -13.97 2.78
N GLY A 29 -1.10 -15.15 3.23
CA GLY A 29 0.16 -15.32 3.94
C GLY A 29 0.06 -14.95 5.43
N GLY A 30 -1.07 -15.25 6.06
CA GLY A 30 -1.45 -14.83 7.42
C GLY A 30 -0.48 -15.18 8.53
N HIS A 31 0.40 -16.20 8.35
CA HIS A 31 1.47 -16.54 9.30
C HIS A 31 2.79 -15.78 9.02
N GLY A 32 2.87 -15.00 7.94
CA GLY A 32 4.05 -14.18 7.66
C GLY A 32 4.31 -13.17 8.78
N GLN A 33 5.57 -12.84 9.04
CA GLN A 33 5.93 -11.95 10.15
C GLN A 33 5.29 -10.57 10.07
N ILE A 34 5.15 -10.00 8.86
CA ILE A 34 4.42 -8.75 8.64
C ILE A 34 2.92 -8.98 8.87
N ALA A 35 2.37 -10.09 8.37
CA ALA A 35 0.95 -10.40 8.48
C ALA A 35 0.48 -10.57 9.93
N LEU A 36 1.25 -11.25 10.78
CA LEU A 36 0.93 -11.40 12.21
C LEU A 36 0.93 -10.05 12.94
N ARG A 37 1.91 -9.19 12.65
CA ARG A 37 1.97 -7.83 13.20
C ARG A 37 0.80 -6.97 12.72
N LEU A 38 0.48 -7.03 11.44
CA LEU A 38 -0.68 -6.35 10.87
C LEU A 38 -1.99 -6.86 11.50
N THR A 39 -2.14 -8.18 11.66
CA THR A 39 -3.29 -8.79 12.33
C THR A 39 -3.46 -8.22 13.75
N ALA A 40 -2.37 -8.18 14.55
CA ALA A 40 -2.42 -7.65 15.90
C ALA A 40 -2.80 -6.16 15.95
N LEU A 41 -2.30 -5.35 15.02
CA LEU A 41 -2.66 -3.94 14.91
C LEU A 41 -4.13 -3.74 14.56
N LEU A 42 -4.62 -4.45 13.55
CA LEU A 42 -6.00 -4.34 13.07
C LEU A 42 -7.01 -4.82 14.13
N THR A 43 -6.76 -5.99 14.73
CA THR A 43 -7.64 -6.53 15.78
C THR A 43 -7.59 -5.69 17.06
N GLY A 44 -6.42 -5.13 17.39
CA GLY A 44 -6.25 -4.22 18.53
C GLY A 44 -7.08 -2.93 18.41
N ARG A 45 -7.41 -2.49 17.19
CA ARG A 45 -8.31 -1.34 16.94
C ARG A 45 -9.77 -1.73 16.67
N GLY A 46 -10.12 -3.04 16.77
CA GLY A 46 -11.49 -3.54 16.66
C GLY A 46 -11.88 -4.07 15.28
N ASP A 47 -10.95 -4.21 14.34
CA ASP A 47 -11.20 -4.83 13.04
C ASP A 47 -11.27 -6.36 13.13
N VAL A 48 -11.94 -6.98 12.16
CA VAL A 48 -12.03 -8.43 12.03
C VAL A 48 -11.03 -8.91 10.97
N VAL A 49 -10.10 -9.76 11.36
CA VAL A 49 -9.03 -10.23 10.46
C VAL A 49 -9.11 -11.74 10.26
N THR A 50 -9.06 -12.17 8.98
CA THR A 50 -8.88 -13.56 8.59
C THR A 50 -7.52 -13.74 7.92
N GLY A 51 -6.64 -14.53 8.52
CA GLY A 51 -5.34 -14.89 7.96
C GLY A 51 -5.41 -16.20 7.17
N VAL A 52 -5.14 -16.16 5.86
CA VAL A 52 -5.04 -17.37 5.03
C VAL A 52 -3.68 -18.00 5.24
N VAL A 53 -3.67 -19.24 5.70
CA VAL A 53 -2.46 -20.02 6.02
C VAL A 53 -2.50 -21.38 5.31
N ARG A 54 -1.34 -21.82 4.83
CA ARG A 54 -1.23 -23.15 4.18
C ARG A 54 -1.16 -24.29 5.20
N ASN A 55 -0.33 -24.10 6.23
CA ASN A 55 -0.12 -25.13 7.26
C ASN A 55 -1.12 -24.93 8.41
N PRO A 56 -1.93 -25.95 8.76
CA PRO A 56 -2.86 -25.87 9.89
C PRO A 56 -2.19 -25.62 11.25
N ASP A 57 -0.91 -25.98 11.41
CA ASP A 57 -0.14 -25.73 12.64
C ASP A 57 0.07 -24.23 12.91
N HIS A 58 -0.05 -23.40 11.89
CA HIS A 58 0.05 -21.93 12.00
C HIS A 58 -1.22 -21.24 12.53
N ARG A 59 -2.30 -22.01 12.74
CA ARG A 59 -3.58 -21.47 13.25
C ARG A 59 -3.40 -20.75 14.57
N GLY A 60 -2.69 -21.37 15.52
CA GLY A 60 -2.51 -20.82 16.85
C GLY A 60 -1.83 -19.46 16.87
N ASP A 61 -0.87 -19.21 15.96
CA ASP A 61 -0.16 -17.93 15.88
C ASP A 61 -1.07 -16.80 15.35
N VAL A 62 -1.94 -17.12 14.35
CA VAL A 62 -2.92 -16.16 13.84
C VAL A 62 -3.97 -15.82 14.90
N GLU A 63 -4.44 -16.83 15.65
CA GLU A 63 -5.40 -16.66 16.73
C GLU A 63 -4.80 -15.90 17.90
N ALA A 64 -3.52 -16.14 18.24
CA ALA A 64 -2.79 -15.38 19.25
C ALA A 64 -2.62 -13.90 18.87
N ALA A 65 -2.53 -13.58 17.57
CA ALA A 65 -2.56 -12.22 17.06
C ALA A 65 -3.98 -11.59 17.03
N GLY A 66 -5.00 -12.31 17.45
CA GLY A 66 -6.39 -11.85 17.52
C GLY A 66 -7.22 -12.13 16.26
N GLY A 67 -6.64 -12.73 15.23
CA GLY A 67 -7.31 -13.05 13.97
C GLY A 67 -7.98 -14.42 13.96
N THR A 68 -8.61 -14.76 12.85
CA THR A 68 -9.13 -16.09 12.55
C THR A 68 -8.29 -16.73 11.43
N ALA A 69 -7.88 -17.98 11.59
CA ALA A 69 -7.10 -18.66 10.56
C ALA A 69 -8.00 -19.42 9.57
N LEU A 70 -7.87 -19.10 8.28
CA LEU A 70 -8.41 -19.86 7.17
C LEU A 70 -7.31 -20.76 6.59
N VAL A 71 -7.44 -22.07 6.76
CA VAL A 71 -6.45 -23.01 6.21
C VAL A 71 -6.78 -23.31 4.76
N ARG A 72 -5.99 -22.72 3.84
CA ARG A 72 -6.06 -22.93 2.40
C ARG A 72 -4.66 -22.80 1.78
N ASP A 73 -4.35 -23.70 0.87
CA ASP A 73 -3.11 -23.62 0.11
C ASP A 73 -3.35 -22.83 -1.20
N LEU A 74 -2.80 -21.63 -1.26
CA LEU A 74 -2.91 -20.74 -2.43
C LEU A 74 -2.20 -21.29 -3.69
N GLU A 75 -1.42 -22.38 -3.56
CA GLU A 75 -0.80 -23.07 -4.70
C GLU A 75 -1.75 -24.12 -5.32
N THR A 76 -2.88 -24.43 -4.68
CA THR A 76 -3.79 -25.51 -5.13
C THR A 76 -5.26 -25.10 -5.20
N VAL A 77 -5.71 -24.09 -4.45
CA VAL A 77 -7.07 -23.56 -4.49
C VAL A 77 -7.29 -22.76 -5.79
N ASP A 78 -8.49 -22.79 -6.33
CA ASP A 78 -8.86 -21.93 -7.45
C ASP A 78 -9.48 -20.59 -6.97
N ALA A 79 -9.62 -19.63 -7.92
CA ALA A 79 -10.12 -18.29 -7.60
C ALA A 79 -11.59 -18.30 -7.13
N THR A 80 -12.42 -19.21 -7.64
CA THR A 80 -13.84 -19.31 -7.28
C THR A 80 -13.99 -19.81 -5.84
N GLU A 81 -13.27 -20.88 -5.48
CA GLU A 81 -13.26 -21.40 -4.11
C GLU A 81 -12.71 -20.35 -3.12
N LEU A 82 -11.64 -19.65 -3.50
CA LEU A 82 -11.07 -18.61 -2.64
C LEU A 82 -12.04 -17.42 -2.49
N ALA A 83 -12.75 -17.04 -3.55
CA ALA A 83 -13.71 -15.94 -3.53
C ALA A 83 -14.84 -16.15 -2.53
N GLU A 84 -15.33 -17.41 -2.34
CA GLU A 84 -16.35 -17.73 -1.33
C GLU A 84 -15.91 -17.32 0.08
N HIS A 85 -14.61 -17.41 0.38
CA HIS A 85 -14.04 -17.00 1.66
C HIS A 85 -13.77 -15.49 1.78
N LEU A 86 -13.81 -14.76 0.67
CA LEU A 86 -13.65 -13.32 0.65
C LEU A 86 -14.98 -12.56 0.72
N VAL A 87 -16.12 -13.23 0.52
CA VAL A 87 -17.44 -12.59 0.54
C VAL A 87 -17.65 -11.80 1.83
N GLY A 88 -17.97 -10.50 1.66
CA GLY A 88 -18.22 -9.58 2.77
C GLY A 88 -16.94 -9.07 3.46
N ALA A 89 -15.76 -9.33 2.92
CA ALA A 89 -14.56 -8.59 3.32
C ALA A 89 -14.60 -7.17 2.70
N ASP A 90 -14.07 -6.21 3.44
CA ASP A 90 -13.93 -4.81 2.97
C ASP A 90 -12.62 -4.61 2.23
N ALA A 91 -11.59 -5.40 2.58
CA ALA A 91 -10.27 -5.32 1.95
C ALA A 91 -9.53 -6.66 1.99
N VAL A 92 -8.60 -6.82 1.05
CA VAL A 92 -7.64 -7.91 1.05
C VAL A 92 -6.20 -7.39 1.07
N VAL A 93 -5.31 -8.12 1.73
CA VAL A 93 -3.88 -7.83 1.77
C VAL A 93 -3.10 -9.05 1.28
N PHE A 94 -2.27 -8.88 0.26
CA PHE A 94 -1.31 -9.90 -0.14
C PHE A 94 0.02 -9.67 0.56
N ALA A 95 0.30 -10.48 1.57
CA ALA A 95 1.56 -10.47 2.33
C ALA A 95 2.29 -11.84 2.27
N ALA A 96 1.88 -12.72 1.33
CA ALA A 96 2.53 -13.99 1.13
C ALA A 96 3.85 -13.86 0.36
N GLY A 97 4.74 -14.79 0.59
CA GLY A 97 5.99 -14.96 -0.14
C GLY A 97 6.55 -16.35 0.13
N ALA A 98 7.29 -16.89 -0.83
CA ALA A 98 7.85 -18.24 -0.75
C ALA A 98 8.93 -18.40 0.34
N GLY A 99 9.37 -17.28 0.96
CA GLY A 99 10.42 -17.27 1.97
C GLY A 99 11.86 -17.38 1.37
N PRO A 100 12.88 -17.00 2.14
CA PRO A 100 14.26 -16.90 1.64
C PRO A 100 14.90 -18.26 1.30
N THR A 101 14.43 -19.34 1.92
CA THR A 101 14.98 -20.70 1.73
C THR A 101 14.30 -21.47 0.60
N SER A 102 13.31 -20.92 -0.07
CA SER A 102 12.63 -21.57 -1.21
C SER A 102 13.43 -21.42 -2.49
N GLY A 103 13.36 -22.42 -3.39
CA GLY A 103 13.95 -22.33 -4.72
C GLY A 103 13.18 -21.40 -5.69
N ALA A 104 13.80 -21.14 -6.86
CA ALA A 104 13.22 -20.29 -7.90
C ALA A 104 11.80 -20.71 -8.34
N PRO A 105 11.44 -22.00 -8.50
CA PRO A 105 10.08 -22.38 -8.89
C PRO A 105 9.01 -21.86 -7.93
N ARG A 106 9.27 -21.84 -6.61
CA ARG A 106 8.31 -21.35 -5.62
C ARG A 106 8.18 -19.82 -5.61
N LYS A 107 9.11 -19.09 -6.19
CA LYS A 107 8.93 -17.66 -6.42
C LYS A 107 7.80 -17.41 -7.42
N ASP A 108 7.72 -18.24 -8.47
CA ASP A 108 6.63 -18.15 -9.43
C ASP A 108 5.27 -18.56 -8.83
N THR A 109 5.20 -19.71 -8.15
CA THR A 109 3.91 -20.22 -7.65
C THR A 109 3.35 -19.43 -6.48
N VAL A 110 4.20 -18.88 -5.60
CA VAL A 110 3.75 -18.15 -4.39
C VAL A 110 3.82 -16.63 -4.60
N ASP A 111 4.98 -16.10 -5.05
CA ASP A 111 5.13 -14.62 -5.11
C ASP A 111 4.37 -14.01 -6.31
N ARG A 112 4.15 -14.78 -7.40
CA ARG A 112 3.36 -14.36 -8.57
C ARG A 112 1.97 -14.99 -8.59
N ALA A 113 1.89 -16.32 -8.79
CA ALA A 113 0.62 -16.98 -9.09
C ALA A 113 -0.40 -16.85 -7.94
N ALA A 114 0.02 -16.97 -6.68
CA ALA A 114 -0.89 -16.75 -5.55
C ALA A 114 -1.33 -15.28 -5.39
N ALA A 115 -0.52 -14.31 -5.85
CA ALA A 115 -0.94 -12.90 -5.86
C ALA A 115 -2.01 -12.64 -6.92
N VAL A 116 -1.84 -13.19 -8.13
CA VAL A 116 -2.84 -13.14 -9.19
C VAL A 116 -4.13 -13.84 -8.75
N LEU A 117 -4.02 -15.04 -8.21
CA LEU A 117 -5.16 -15.81 -7.69
C LEU A 117 -5.99 -15.00 -6.67
N LEU A 118 -5.32 -14.31 -5.73
CA LEU A 118 -6.02 -13.49 -4.74
C LEU A 118 -6.71 -12.29 -5.38
N ALA A 119 -6.08 -11.67 -6.39
CA ALA A 119 -6.68 -10.56 -7.12
C ALA A 119 -7.93 -11.01 -7.88
N ASP A 120 -7.85 -12.11 -8.62
CA ASP A 120 -8.99 -12.70 -9.34
C ASP A 120 -10.13 -13.08 -8.36
N ALA A 121 -9.79 -13.68 -7.21
CA ALA A 121 -10.77 -14.03 -6.18
C ALA A 121 -11.41 -12.79 -5.54
N ALA A 122 -10.66 -11.71 -5.34
CA ALA A 122 -11.19 -10.45 -4.82
C ALA A 122 -12.18 -9.82 -5.81
N GLU A 123 -11.88 -9.82 -7.11
CA GLU A 123 -12.81 -9.35 -8.15
C GLU A 123 -14.09 -10.18 -8.16
N LEU A 124 -13.99 -11.51 -8.13
CA LEU A 124 -15.15 -12.43 -8.08
C LEU A 124 -16.01 -12.22 -6.83
N ALA A 125 -15.39 -11.93 -5.69
CA ALA A 125 -16.09 -11.68 -4.43
C ALA A 125 -16.64 -10.24 -4.30
N GLY A 126 -16.31 -9.35 -5.24
CA GLY A 126 -16.68 -7.93 -5.17
C GLY A 126 -15.88 -7.11 -4.14
N VAL A 127 -14.75 -7.62 -3.65
CA VAL A 127 -13.87 -6.91 -2.73
C VAL A 127 -12.93 -6.02 -3.53
N ARG A 128 -13.16 -4.71 -3.47
CA ARG A 128 -12.41 -3.77 -4.31
C ARG A 128 -11.05 -3.38 -3.74
N ARG A 129 -10.97 -3.13 -2.41
CA ARG A 129 -9.74 -2.64 -1.78
C ARG A 129 -8.69 -3.74 -1.68
N TYR A 130 -7.54 -3.53 -2.32
CA TYR A 130 -6.44 -4.48 -2.36
C TYR A 130 -5.11 -3.80 -2.02
N VAL A 131 -4.35 -4.35 -1.07
CA VAL A 131 -3.00 -3.87 -0.74
C VAL A 131 -2.00 -5.00 -0.95
N GLN A 132 -0.97 -4.77 -1.78
CA GLN A 132 0.06 -5.76 -2.08
C GLN A 132 1.40 -5.40 -1.45
N VAL A 133 1.99 -6.33 -0.72
CA VAL A 133 3.39 -6.23 -0.30
C VAL A 133 4.29 -6.76 -1.40
N SER A 134 5.11 -5.87 -1.94
CA SER A 134 6.12 -6.16 -2.95
C SER A 134 7.54 -5.95 -2.38
N ALA A 135 8.46 -5.41 -3.15
CA ALA A 135 9.83 -5.11 -2.73
C ALA A 135 10.42 -3.94 -3.53
N THR A 136 11.34 -3.17 -2.95
CA THR A 136 12.16 -2.21 -3.70
C THR A 136 13.05 -2.93 -4.73
N GLY A 137 13.37 -2.24 -5.83
CA GLY A 137 14.22 -2.76 -6.90
C GLY A 137 13.51 -3.65 -7.92
N VAL A 138 12.18 -3.79 -7.85
CA VAL A 138 11.38 -4.58 -8.81
C VAL A 138 11.51 -4.04 -10.24
N ASP A 139 11.63 -2.73 -10.43
CA ASP A 139 11.76 -2.11 -11.76
C ASP A 139 13.21 -2.08 -12.28
N GLU A 140 14.18 -2.43 -11.44
CA GLU A 140 15.58 -2.49 -11.83
C GLU A 140 15.89 -3.78 -12.60
N VAL A 141 17.01 -3.76 -13.36
CA VAL A 141 17.58 -5.00 -13.91
C VAL A 141 18.13 -5.82 -12.74
N PRO A 142 17.67 -7.06 -12.52
CA PRO A 142 18.15 -7.86 -11.41
C PRO A 142 19.66 -8.09 -11.48
N ASP A 143 20.35 -7.88 -10.37
CA ASP A 143 21.76 -8.21 -10.25
C ASP A 143 21.93 -9.75 -10.22
N ALA A 144 22.38 -10.33 -11.35
CA ALA A 144 22.57 -11.75 -11.50
C ALA A 144 23.64 -12.33 -10.55
N SER A 145 24.56 -11.50 -10.02
CA SER A 145 25.55 -11.94 -9.04
C SER A 145 24.94 -12.39 -7.71
N ARG A 146 23.70 -11.98 -7.43
CA ARG A 146 22.92 -12.41 -6.26
C ARG A 146 22.26 -13.78 -6.41
N GLY A 147 22.40 -14.41 -7.57
CA GLY A 147 21.95 -15.75 -7.89
C GLY A 147 20.53 -15.81 -8.48
N ASP A 148 20.23 -16.94 -9.12
CA ASP A 148 19.01 -17.17 -9.91
C ASP A 148 17.72 -17.04 -9.07
N VAL A 149 17.77 -17.43 -7.79
CA VAL A 149 16.60 -17.33 -6.89
C VAL A 149 16.21 -15.86 -6.67
N TRP A 150 17.20 -14.95 -6.55
CA TRP A 150 16.95 -13.52 -6.42
C TRP A 150 16.36 -12.93 -7.69
N VAL A 151 16.92 -13.30 -8.85
CA VAL A 151 16.40 -12.90 -10.16
C VAL A 151 14.94 -13.35 -10.33
N ALA A 152 14.67 -14.64 -10.06
CA ALA A 152 13.33 -15.20 -10.13
C ALA A 152 12.36 -14.50 -9.17
N TYR A 153 12.81 -14.13 -7.97
CA TYR A 153 12.01 -13.38 -6.99
C TYR A 153 11.58 -12.02 -7.53
N LEU A 154 12.50 -11.21 -8.06
CA LEU A 154 12.16 -9.88 -8.59
C LEU A 154 11.26 -9.98 -9.81
N HIS A 155 11.48 -10.95 -10.70
CA HIS A 155 10.61 -11.20 -11.85
C HIS A 155 9.18 -11.59 -11.40
N ALA A 156 9.07 -12.48 -10.40
CA ALA A 156 7.77 -12.88 -9.86
C ALA A 156 7.01 -11.70 -9.23
N LYS A 157 7.70 -10.86 -8.45
CA LYS A 157 7.10 -9.64 -7.87
C LYS A 157 6.67 -8.66 -8.94
N ARG A 158 7.51 -8.41 -9.98
CA ARG A 158 7.15 -7.55 -11.10
C ARG A 158 5.89 -8.04 -11.81
N ALA A 159 5.84 -9.32 -12.18
CA ALA A 159 4.70 -9.90 -12.88
C ALA A 159 3.42 -9.87 -12.02
N ALA A 160 3.52 -10.05 -10.69
CA ALA A 160 2.40 -9.89 -9.77
C ALA A 160 1.88 -8.44 -9.73
N GLU A 161 2.78 -7.46 -9.69
CA GLU A 161 2.39 -6.04 -9.75
C GLU A 161 1.75 -5.65 -11.07
N GLU A 162 2.28 -6.14 -12.21
CA GLU A 162 1.72 -5.90 -13.54
C GLU A 162 0.30 -6.46 -13.66
N ALA A 163 0.07 -7.68 -13.17
CA ALA A 163 -1.25 -8.28 -13.14
C ALA A 163 -2.22 -7.47 -12.27
N LEU A 164 -1.79 -7.05 -11.08
CA LEU A 164 -2.62 -6.24 -10.18
C LEU A 164 -2.97 -4.88 -10.80
N ARG A 165 -2.02 -4.21 -11.47
CA ARG A 165 -2.29 -2.94 -12.17
C ARG A 165 -3.27 -3.07 -13.32
N ALA A 166 -3.36 -4.25 -13.92
CA ALA A 166 -4.31 -4.53 -14.99
C ALA A 166 -5.72 -4.90 -14.50
N SER A 167 -5.90 -5.13 -13.20
CA SER A 167 -7.18 -5.47 -12.58
C SER A 167 -8.08 -4.24 -12.39
N SER A 168 -9.36 -4.47 -12.07
CA SER A 168 -10.33 -3.42 -11.75
C SER A 168 -10.33 -3.02 -10.26
N LEU A 169 -9.38 -3.54 -9.48
CA LEU A 169 -9.31 -3.35 -8.03
C LEU A 169 -8.82 -1.94 -7.64
N ASP A 170 -9.23 -1.48 -6.47
CA ASP A 170 -8.73 -0.27 -5.83
C ASP A 170 -7.40 -0.61 -5.11
N TRP A 171 -6.36 -0.85 -5.92
CA TRP A 171 -5.10 -1.38 -5.45
C TRP A 171 -4.13 -0.31 -4.92
N THR A 172 -3.28 -0.71 -3.98
CA THR A 172 -2.05 0.00 -3.59
C THR A 172 -0.93 -1.03 -3.47
N ILE A 173 0.24 -0.73 -4.04
CA ILE A 173 1.43 -1.58 -3.96
C ILE A 173 2.42 -0.91 -3.01
N LEU A 174 2.82 -1.64 -1.96
CA LEU A 174 3.86 -1.22 -1.03
C LEU A 174 5.14 -2.01 -1.30
N ARG A 175 6.24 -1.33 -1.56
CA ARG A 175 7.58 -1.87 -1.81
C ARG A 175 8.51 -1.54 -0.64
N PRO A 176 8.56 -2.36 0.40
CA PRO A 176 9.50 -2.16 1.49
C PRO A 176 10.95 -2.35 1.03
N GLY A 177 11.87 -1.60 1.63
CA GLY A 177 13.29 -1.86 1.57
C GLY A 177 13.68 -3.16 2.30
N ARG A 178 14.94 -3.28 2.72
CA ARG A 178 15.40 -4.46 3.47
C ARG A 178 14.67 -4.56 4.81
N LEU A 179 13.92 -5.63 4.99
CA LEU A 179 13.16 -5.86 6.22
C LEU A 179 14.07 -6.26 7.39
N THR A 180 13.86 -5.66 8.58
CA THR A 180 14.53 -6.02 9.83
C THR A 180 13.53 -6.49 10.88
N ASP A 181 14.04 -7.16 11.93
CA ASP A 181 13.25 -7.62 13.08
C ASP A 181 13.48 -6.73 14.31
N ASP A 182 14.12 -5.58 14.13
CA ASP A 182 14.24 -4.59 15.19
C ASP A 182 12.85 -4.04 15.57
N PRO A 183 12.66 -3.55 16.80
CA PRO A 183 11.42 -2.90 17.18
C PRO A 183 11.10 -1.71 16.27
N GLY A 184 9.83 -1.55 15.92
CA GLY A 184 9.38 -0.39 15.15
C GLY A 184 9.54 0.91 15.92
N VAL A 185 9.89 1.95 15.21
CA VAL A 185 10.07 3.31 15.76
C VAL A 185 8.94 4.26 15.34
N GLY A 186 8.07 3.82 14.42
CA GLY A 186 6.95 4.61 13.91
C GLY A 186 7.37 5.76 13.00
N LYS A 187 8.61 5.74 12.52
CA LYS A 187 9.18 6.75 11.65
C LYS A 187 9.60 6.15 10.32
N VAL A 188 9.11 6.73 9.23
CA VAL A 188 9.27 6.18 7.88
C VAL A 188 9.52 7.28 6.86
N LEU A 189 10.09 6.88 5.72
CA LEU A 189 10.04 7.61 4.47
C LEU A 189 9.21 6.79 3.48
N LEU A 190 8.07 7.34 3.07
CA LEU A 190 7.13 6.73 2.13
C LEU A 190 6.98 7.65 0.93
N ALA A 191 7.33 7.17 -0.26
CA ALA A 191 7.25 7.95 -1.50
C ALA A 191 7.16 7.03 -2.73
N PRO A 192 6.83 7.54 -3.93
CA PRO A 192 6.90 6.74 -5.17
C PRO A 192 8.28 6.16 -5.45
N SER A 193 9.35 6.80 -4.95
CA SER A 193 10.72 6.29 -4.98
C SER A 193 11.49 6.82 -3.77
N VAL A 194 12.27 5.95 -3.12
CA VAL A 194 13.09 6.30 -1.96
C VAL A 194 14.53 5.81 -2.14
N PRO A 195 15.51 6.39 -1.45
CA PRO A 195 16.87 5.84 -1.40
C PRO A 195 16.87 4.40 -0.90
N ARG A 196 17.86 3.60 -1.28
CA ARG A 196 18.01 2.24 -0.75
C ARG A 196 18.18 2.29 0.77
N GLY A 197 17.38 1.49 1.47
CA GLY A 197 17.36 1.49 2.93
C GLY A 197 16.78 0.22 3.52
N ALA A 198 16.58 0.26 4.82
CA ALA A 198 15.90 -0.79 5.58
C ALA A 198 14.64 -0.21 6.23
N VAL A 199 13.75 -1.09 6.66
CA VAL A 199 12.56 -0.75 7.46
C VAL A 199 12.21 -1.94 8.33
N THR A 200 11.68 -1.70 9.51
CA THR A 200 11.25 -2.77 10.39
C THR A 200 9.95 -3.41 9.89
N ARG A 201 9.74 -4.68 10.25
CA ARG A 201 8.46 -5.35 9.97
C ARG A 201 7.31 -4.73 10.76
N ASP A 202 7.60 -4.18 11.93
CA ASP A 202 6.61 -3.46 12.75
C ASP A 202 6.13 -2.19 12.03
N ASP A 203 7.05 -1.35 11.53
CA ASP A 203 6.70 -0.13 10.82
C ASP A 203 6.06 -0.43 9.46
N THR A 204 6.51 -1.50 8.78
CA THR A 204 5.85 -1.97 7.54
C THR A 204 4.38 -2.37 7.81
N ALA A 205 4.10 -3.08 8.90
CA ALA A 205 2.75 -3.45 9.28
C ALA A 205 1.90 -2.22 9.65
N ALA A 206 2.49 -1.23 10.34
CA ALA A 206 1.83 0.03 10.66
C ALA A 206 1.46 0.84 9.41
N VAL A 207 2.37 0.91 8.42
CA VAL A 207 2.07 1.54 7.13
C VAL A 207 0.96 0.80 6.39
N LEU A 208 0.97 -0.55 6.34
CA LEU A 208 -0.11 -1.33 5.73
C LEU A 208 -1.46 -1.05 6.39
N ALA A 209 -1.51 -0.98 7.73
CA ALA A 209 -2.73 -0.64 8.46
C ALA A 209 -3.26 0.75 8.11
N ALA A 210 -2.36 1.74 7.96
CA ALA A 210 -2.72 3.10 7.56
C ALA A 210 -3.17 3.17 6.09
N LEU A 211 -2.51 2.44 5.17
CA LEU A 211 -2.89 2.38 3.76
C LEU A 211 -4.31 1.82 3.54
N LEU A 212 -4.74 0.85 4.36
CA LEU A 212 -6.10 0.31 4.28
C LEU A 212 -7.17 1.40 4.49
N ASP A 213 -6.88 2.40 5.30
CA ASP A 213 -7.78 3.52 5.62
C ASP A 213 -7.55 4.76 4.72
N ALA A 214 -6.65 4.69 3.74
CA ALA A 214 -6.25 5.81 2.91
C ALA A 214 -6.67 5.63 1.44
N PRO A 215 -7.94 5.91 1.05
CA PRO A 215 -8.41 5.74 -0.33
C PRO A 215 -7.66 6.60 -1.34
N GLY A 216 -7.06 7.72 -0.92
CA GLY A 216 -6.24 8.55 -1.80
C GLY A 216 -4.93 7.88 -2.26
N THR A 217 -4.60 6.69 -1.74
CA THR A 217 -3.44 5.89 -2.19
C THR A 217 -3.79 4.85 -3.26
N VAL A 218 -5.05 4.79 -3.69
CA VAL A 218 -5.49 3.88 -4.77
C VAL A 218 -4.78 4.21 -6.07
N GLY A 219 -4.31 3.18 -6.78
CA GLY A 219 -3.56 3.31 -8.01
C GLY A 219 -2.08 3.68 -7.81
N GLN A 220 -1.58 3.69 -6.56
CA GLN A 220 -0.21 4.09 -6.28
C GLN A 220 0.71 2.91 -5.96
N THR A 221 1.95 3.02 -6.44
CA THR A 221 3.07 2.16 -6.05
C THR A 221 4.02 3.01 -5.20
N LEU A 222 4.28 2.56 -3.97
CA LEU A 222 4.99 3.32 -2.94
C LEU A 222 6.16 2.51 -2.41
N GLU A 223 7.33 3.12 -2.33
CA GLU A 223 8.50 2.56 -1.69
C GLU A 223 8.60 3.04 -0.24
N LEU A 224 9.11 2.17 0.63
CA LEU A 224 9.13 2.37 2.07
C LEU A 224 10.49 2.02 2.66
N VAL A 225 11.08 2.96 3.40
CA VAL A 225 12.26 2.75 4.25
C VAL A 225 12.08 3.48 5.59
N GLU A 226 12.97 3.27 6.54
CA GLU A 226 13.08 4.09 7.75
C GLU A 226 13.34 5.56 7.37
N GLY A 227 12.73 6.49 8.12
CA GLY A 227 12.80 7.92 7.84
C GLY A 227 12.46 8.75 9.07
N ASP A 228 12.02 9.99 8.83
CA ASP A 228 11.76 10.96 9.91
C ASP A 228 10.26 11.24 10.13
N ASP A 229 9.40 10.86 9.16
CA ASP A 229 7.97 11.15 9.22
C ASP A 229 7.21 10.10 10.05
N ASP A 230 6.25 10.55 10.85
CA ASP A 230 5.29 9.63 11.49
C ASP A 230 4.50 8.85 10.42
N VAL A 231 4.29 7.55 10.65
CA VAL A 231 3.58 6.66 9.70
C VAL A 231 2.28 7.28 9.17
N LEU A 232 1.43 7.81 10.07
CA LEU A 232 0.15 8.40 9.66
C LEU A 232 0.34 9.68 8.84
N ALA A 233 1.32 10.51 9.20
CA ALA A 233 1.64 11.72 8.45
C ALA A 233 2.18 11.40 7.06
N ALA A 234 3.09 10.41 6.95
CA ALA A 234 3.64 9.95 5.68
C ALA A 234 2.54 9.43 4.73
N VAL A 235 1.62 8.59 5.23
CA VAL A 235 0.49 8.09 4.43
C VAL A 235 -0.48 9.20 4.07
N ALA A 236 -0.79 10.11 4.98
CA ALA A 236 -1.68 11.23 4.71
C ALA A 236 -1.11 12.18 3.62
N ALA A 237 0.20 12.43 3.63
CA ALA A 237 0.86 13.24 2.61
C ALA A 237 0.73 12.65 1.19
N ILE A 238 0.79 11.32 1.07
CA ILE A 238 0.57 10.61 -0.20
C ILE A 238 -0.89 10.64 -0.64
N ALA A 239 -1.83 10.55 0.30
CA ALA A 239 -3.26 10.51 0.02
C ALA A 239 -3.85 11.86 -0.40
N LEU A 240 -3.14 12.95 -0.16
CA LEU A 240 -3.57 14.28 -0.59
C LEU A 240 -3.35 14.44 -2.11
N PRO A 241 -4.29 15.09 -2.84
CA PRO A 241 -4.02 15.48 -4.21
C PRO A 241 -2.82 16.44 -4.24
N PRO A 242 -1.97 16.40 -5.30
CA PRO A 242 -0.89 17.35 -5.43
C PRO A 242 -1.44 18.78 -5.34
N PRO A 243 -0.67 19.74 -4.78
CA PRO A 243 -1.08 21.15 -4.75
C PRO A 243 -1.41 21.57 -6.19
N ARG A 244 -2.54 22.23 -6.36
CA ARG A 244 -2.89 22.80 -7.67
C ARG A 244 -1.91 23.95 -7.92
N ASP A 245 -1.30 23.97 -9.10
CA ASP A 245 -0.41 25.06 -9.57
C ASP A 245 -1.20 26.34 -9.89
N ASP A 246 -2.32 26.62 -9.22
CA ASP A 246 -3.21 27.76 -9.47
C ASP A 246 -2.77 29.06 -8.74
N ASP A 247 -1.63 29.08 -8.07
CA ASP A 247 -1.05 30.30 -7.51
C ASP A 247 0.05 30.91 -8.39
N SER A 248 -0.06 30.82 -9.71
CA SER A 248 0.66 31.72 -10.59
C SER A 248 -0.06 33.06 -10.63
N ASP A 249 0.20 33.86 -9.61
CA ASP A 249 0.33 35.32 -9.57
C ASP A 249 -0.31 36.07 -10.77
N ASP A 250 -1.64 36.29 -10.73
CA ASP A 250 -2.29 37.37 -11.45
C ASP A 250 -2.09 38.68 -10.64
N SER A 251 -0.84 39.09 -10.47
CA SER A 251 -0.52 40.47 -10.13
C SER A 251 -0.72 41.31 -11.38
N GLY A 252 -1.99 41.62 -11.66
CA GLY A 252 -2.37 42.58 -12.67
C GLY A 252 -1.62 43.90 -12.53
N ALA A 253 -0.63 44.07 -13.36
CA ALA A 253 -0.02 45.39 -13.59
C ALA A 253 -1.08 46.28 -14.25
N ALA A 254 -1.74 47.07 -13.44
CA ALA A 254 -2.54 48.19 -13.88
C ALA A 254 -1.61 49.21 -14.61
N SER A 255 -1.77 49.29 -15.90
CA SER A 255 -1.12 50.36 -16.72
C SER A 255 -1.85 51.68 -16.44
N PRO A 256 -1.15 52.75 -16.06
CA PRO A 256 -1.77 54.05 -15.89
C PRO A 256 -2.14 54.66 -17.25
N ALA A 257 -3.38 55.09 -17.35
CA ALA A 257 -3.91 55.88 -18.46
C ALA A 257 -3.13 57.18 -18.58
N ASP A 258 -2.55 57.42 -19.74
CA ASP A 258 -1.96 58.72 -20.08
C ASP A 258 -3.02 59.62 -20.72
N THR A 259 -3.29 60.69 -20.01
CA THR A 259 -4.19 61.79 -20.40
C THR A 259 -3.35 62.89 -21.02
N ALA A 260 -3.51 63.19 -22.30
CA ALA A 260 -3.11 64.48 -22.92
C ALA A 260 -3.93 64.70 -24.16
N ALA A 261 -4.88 65.60 -24.07
CA ALA A 261 -4.86 67.03 -24.35
C ALA A 261 -4.83 67.36 -25.83
N SER A 262 -5.95 67.86 -26.22
CA SER A 262 -6.37 68.78 -27.26
C SER A 262 -5.30 69.64 -27.96
N GLY A 263 -5.50 69.85 -29.28
CA GLY A 263 -5.01 70.98 -29.99
C GLY A 263 -5.38 70.97 -31.49
N PRO A 264 -6.03 72.03 -32.00
CA PRO A 264 -6.59 72.01 -33.34
C PRO A 264 -5.73 72.81 -34.32
N GLY A 265 -5.98 72.65 -35.60
CA GLY A 265 -5.49 73.55 -36.69
C GLY A 265 -4.70 72.78 -37.73
N GLU A 266 -4.76 72.98 -38.95
CA GLU A 266 -5.33 73.94 -39.89
C GLU A 266 -5.07 73.41 -41.32
N VAL A 267 -6.06 73.41 -42.10
CA VAL A 267 -6.32 73.96 -43.44
C VAL A 267 -5.13 74.02 -44.43
N GLY A 268 -5.39 73.46 -45.60
CA GLY A 268 -4.99 74.14 -46.83
C GLY A 268 -4.27 73.28 -47.87
N PRO A 269 -4.42 73.59 -49.11
CA PRO A 269 -4.70 72.56 -50.15
C PRO A 269 -3.64 72.65 -51.31
N ARG A 270 -3.90 71.84 -52.35
CA ARG A 270 -3.36 71.83 -53.74
C ARG A 270 -1.98 71.15 -53.88
N ASP A 271 -1.71 70.39 -54.85
CA ASP A 271 -2.18 70.16 -56.22
C ASP A 271 -2.24 68.67 -56.55
#